data_ae37e83ad64f1c0e4cc5ff9cf15f31b8
#
_entry.id   ae37e83ad64f1c0e4cc5ff9cf15f31b8
#
_cell.length_a   1.000
_cell.length_b   1.000
_cell.length_c   1.000
_cell.angle_alpha   90.00
_cell.angle_beta   90.00
_cell.angle_gamma   90.00
#
_symmetry.space_group_name_H-M   'P 1'
#
loop_
_entity.id
_entity.type
_entity.pdbx_description
1 polymer ?
#
loop_
_entity_poly.entity_id
_entity_poly.type
_entity_poly.pdbx_seq_one_letter_code
_entity_poly.pdbx_strand_id
1 'polypeptide(L)'
;MSGYEGETTVWQGHPSWKAMLLFYVKWTLASLIPIAVWVILDAAGRSVTATWFVVATVVLLVLTYAAGWIRRKTTRYLVTDRRIQIRTGIVTRRERTTHVDRVQNVNLNQSIAQRILGIGDIEWDTAGTDAPDANFTFHGVDDPTALVRAADRFYGEAVRETAESSPSAPPVP
;
A
#
# COMPACT_ATOMS: atom_id res chain seq x y z
N MET A 1 13.14 12.68 -2.34
CA MET A 1 13.38 12.35 -3.74
C MET A 1 12.52 13.30 -4.52
N SER A 2 13.15 14.19 -5.27
CA SER A 2 12.47 15.11 -6.16
C SER A 2 11.76 14.29 -7.27
N GLY A 3 10.55 14.67 -7.61
CA GLY A 3 9.92 14.29 -8.88
C GLY A 3 10.91 14.60 -10.02
N TYR A 4 10.67 14.06 -11.19
CA TYR A 4 11.46 14.43 -12.37
C TYR A 4 11.38 15.94 -12.55
N GLU A 5 12.46 16.55 -13.09
CA GLU A 5 12.51 18.01 -13.29
C GLU A 5 11.25 18.49 -14.01
N GLY A 6 10.51 19.40 -13.36
CA GLY A 6 9.26 19.97 -13.88
C GLY A 6 7.96 19.28 -13.47
N GLU A 7 7.96 18.29 -12.58
CA GLU A 7 6.73 17.69 -12.05
C GLU A 7 6.45 18.14 -10.62
N THR A 8 5.21 18.49 -10.36
CA THR A 8 4.75 18.85 -9.01
C THR A 8 4.28 17.61 -8.28
N THR A 9 4.84 17.36 -7.08
CA THR A 9 4.40 16.26 -6.23
C THR A 9 3.09 16.65 -5.55
N VAL A 10 2.01 15.95 -5.88
CA VAL A 10 0.68 16.14 -5.29
C VAL A 10 0.60 15.42 -3.94
N TRP A 11 1.12 14.19 -3.90
CA TRP A 11 1.11 13.39 -2.68
C TRP A 11 2.23 12.35 -2.70
N GLN A 12 2.79 12.10 -1.50
CA GLN A 12 3.78 11.06 -1.30
C GLN A 12 3.51 10.35 0.03
N GLY A 13 3.58 9.02 0.02
CA GLY A 13 3.30 8.24 1.22
C GLY A 13 3.91 6.84 1.22
N HIS A 14 3.63 6.17 2.33
CA HIS A 14 4.02 4.78 2.58
C HIS A 14 2.78 4.03 3.09
N PRO A 15 2.73 2.69 2.97
CA PRO A 15 1.73 1.90 3.66
C PRO A 15 1.73 2.21 5.16
N SER A 16 0.54 2.38 5.73
CA SER A 16 0.37 2.59 7.16
C SER A 16 0.86 1.36 7.95
N TRP A 17 1.41 1.58 9.14
CA TRP A 17 1.69 0.49 10.07
C TRP A 17 0.42 -0.25 10.49
N LYS A 18 -0.71 0.45 10.53
CA LYS A 18 -2.03 -0.12 10.84
C LYS A 18 -2.48 -1.15 9.80
N ALA A 19 -2.11 -0.97 8.54
CA ALA A 19 -2.37 -1.93 7.46
C ALA A 19 -1.65 -3.26 7.69
N MET A 20 -0.51 -3.22 8.37
CA MET A 20 0.25 -4.41 8.73
C MET A 20 -0.24 -5.09 10.02
N LEU A 21 -1.22 -4.49 10.72
CA LEU A 21 -1.66 -4.99 12.03
C LEU A 21 -2.19 -6.42 11.94
N LEU A 22 -3.01 -6.71 10.93
CA LEU A 22 -3.53 -8.07 10.70
C LEU A 22 -2.39 -9.07 10.38
N PHE A 23 -1.39 -8.63 9.62
CA PHE A 23 -0.19 -9.43 9.37
C PHE A 23 0.54 -9.74 10.67
N TYR A 24 0.80 -8.74 11.52
CA TYR A 24 1.48 -8.94 12.79
C TYR A 24 0.68 -9.84 13.73
N VAL A 25 -0.63 -9.62 13.88
CA VAL A 25 -1.49 -10.47 14.72
C VAL A 25 -1.45 -11.92 14.25
N LYS A 26 -1.69 -12.18 12.97
CA LYS A 26 -1.67 -13.53 12.40
C LYS A 26 -0.34 -14.25 12.65
N TRP A 27 0.77 -13.59 12.34
CA TRP A 27 2.09 -14.21 12.42
C TRP A 27 2.63 -14.27 13.84
N THR A 28 2.24 -13.36 14.73
CA THR A 28 2.54 -13.45 16.15
C THR A 28 1.85 -14.67 16.77
N LEU A 29 0.56 -14.89 16.45
CA LEU A 29 -0.15 -16.10 16.90
C LEU A 29 0.51 -17.37 16.34
N ALA A 30 0.91 -17.38 15.08
CA ALA A 30 1.64 -18.50 14.50
C ALA A 30 3.01 -18.73 15.18
N SER A 31 3.70 -17.68 15.58
CA SER A 31 4.99 -17.78 16.28
C SER A 31 4.88 -18.36 17.68
N LEU A 32 3.70 -18.43 18.27
CA LEU A 32 3.46 -19.07 19.58
C LEU A 32 3.26 -20.59 19.48
N ILE A 33 3.12 -21.15 18.28
CA ILE A 33 2.91 -22.59 18.06
C ILE A 33 3.98 -23.45 18.76
N PRO A 34 5.30 -23.16 18.68
CA PRO A 34 6.29 -23.99 19.37
C PRO A 34 6.05 -24.10 20.88
N ILE A 35 5.73 -22.97 21.54
CA ILE A 35 5.42 -23.02 23.00
C ILE A 35 4.16 -23.84 23.27
N ALA A 36 3.11 -23.69 22.44
CA ALA A 36 1.90 -24.49 22.59
C ALA A 36 2.18 -26.01 22.45
N VAL A 37 3.00 -26.39 21.47
CA VAL A 37 3.44 -27.77 21.28
C VAL A 37 4.23 -28.25 22.47
N TRP A 38 5.15 -27.46 23.01
CA TRP A 38 5.89 -27.83 24.21
C TRP A 38 4.96 -28.11 25.41
N VAL A 39 4.00 -27.21 25.68
CA VAL A 39 3.03 -27.36 26.76
C VAL A 39 2.23 -28.67 26.62
N ILE A 40 1.81 -29.01 25.41
CA ILE A 40 1.05 -30.22 25.12
C ILE A 40 1.94 -31.49 25.40
N LEU A 41 3.20 -31.46 24.97
CA LEU A 41 4.14 -32.59 25.17
C LEU A 41 4.48 -32.77 26.63
N ASP A 42 4.70 -31.71 27.39
CA ASP A 42 4.98 -31.73 28.81
C ASP A 42 3.77 -32.26 29.60
N ALA A 43 2.55 -31.79 29.26
CA ALA A 43 1.31 -32.30 29.84
C ALA A 43 1.05 -33.78 29.52
N ALA A 44 1.57 -34.31 28.40
CA ALA A 44 1.52 -35.71 28.02
C ALA A 44 2.61 -36.56 28.71
N GLY A 45 3.34 -36.00 29.67
CA GLY A 45 4.39 -36.69 30.44
C GLY A 45 5.70 -36.91 29.68
N ARG A 46 5.90 -36.22 28.55
CA ARG A 46 7.16 -36.24 27.79
C ARG A 46 8.07 -35.14 28.31
N SER A 47 9.15 -35.49 28.99
CA SER A 47 10.16 -34.54 29.47
C SER A 47 10.98 -34.00 28.30
N VAL A 48 10.49 -32.92 27.64
CA VAL A 48 11.18 -32.27 26.53
C VAL A 48 11.74 -30.94 27.02
N THR A 49 12.99 -30.64 26.67
CA THR A 49 13.66 -29.43 27.11
C THR A 49 12.98 -28.18 26.48
N ALA A 50 12.39 -27.34 27.31
CA ALA A 50 11.69 -26.11 26.91
C ALA A 50 12.56 -25.13 26.11
N THR A 51 13.88 -25.13 26.35
CA THR A 51 14.82 -24.16 25.78
C THR A 51 14.70 -24.04 24.26
N TRP A 52 14.64 -25.16 23.54
CA TRP A 52 14.55 -25.12 22.07
C TRP A 52 13.24 -24.53 21.55
N PHE A 53 12.13 -24.79 22.25
CA PHE A 53 10.82 -24.25 21.89
C PHE A 53 10.74 -22.74 22.16
N VAL A 54 11.34 -22.28 23.26
CA VAL A 54 11.47 -20.85 23.56
C VAL A 54 12.34 -20.14 22.53
N VAL A 55 13.50 -20.70 22.22
CA VAL A 55 14.40 -20.13 21.18
C VAL A 55 13.69 -20.06 19.82
N ALA A 56 13.01 -21.13 19.40
CA ALA A 56 12.25 -21.14 18.15
C ALA A 56 11.17 -20.07 18.13
N THR A 57 10.42 -19.90 19.21
CA THR A 57 9.40 -18.85 19.33
C THR A 57 10.02 -17.45 19.21
N VAL A 58 11.10 -17.17 19.93
CA VAL A 58 11.78 -15.88 19.88
C VAL A 58 12.30 -15.57 18.47
N VAL A 59 12.93 -16.56 17.81
CA VAL A 59 13.40 -16.40 16.43
C VAL A 59 12.26 -16.11 15.47
N LEU A 60 11.14 -16.83 15.58
CA LEU A 60 9.96 -16.59 14.73
C LEU A 60 9.35 -15.21 14.97
N LEU A 61 9.29 -14.74 16.22
CA LEU A 61 8.84 -13.38 16.52
C LEU A 61 9.76 -12.33 15.89
N VAL A 62 11.07 -12.46 16.08
CA VAL A 62 12.04 -11.52 15.49
C VAL A 62 11.90 -11.48 13.97
N LEU A 63 11.81 -12.63 13.31
CA LEU A 63 11.62 -12.72 11.85
C LEU A 63 10.31 -12.09 11.42
N THR A 64 9.22 -12.28 12.16
CA THR A 64 7.91 -11.69 11.87
C THR A 64 7.97 -10.16 11.90
N TYR A 65 8.52 -9.58 12.97
CA TYR A 65 8.62 -8.14 13.11
C TYR A 65 9.61 -7.54 12.11
N ALA A 66 10.74 -8.19 11.87
CA ALA A 66 11.72 -7.77 10.86
C ALA A 66 11.10 -7.77 9.45
N ALA A 67 10.39 -8.83 9.07
CA ALA A 67 9.72 -8.94 7.77
C ALA A 67 8.67 -7.84 7.57
N GLY A 68 7.85 -7.57 8.58
CA GLY A 68 6.84 -6.50 8.51
C GLY A 68 7.47 -5.11 8.42
N TRP A 69 8.51 -4.84 9.19
CA TRP A 69 9.25 -3.57 9.15
C TRP A 69 9.90 -3.33 7.78
N ILE A 70 10.53 -4.37 7.23
CA ILE A 70 11.14 -4.36 5.91
C ILE A 70 10.09 -4.07 4.84
N ARG A 71 8.97 -4.80 4.80
CA ARG A 71 7.87 -4.58 3.84
C ARG A 71 7.37 -3.15 3.85
N ARG A 72 7.16 -2.58 5.04
CA ARG A 72 6.70 -1.20 5.18
C ARG A 72 7.70 -0.20 4.62
N LYS A 73 8.98 -0.32 4.95
CA LYS A 73 10.03 0.62 4.50
C LYS A 73 10.32 0.53 3.00
N THR A 74 9.99 -0.58 2.39
CA THR A 74 10.35 -0.87 1.00
C THR A 74 9.29 -0.40 0.01
N THR A 75 8.05 -0.16 0.46
CA THR A 75 6.96 0.30 -0.40
C THR A 75 6.81 1.82 -0.29
N ARG A 76 6.81 2.50 -1.43
CA ARG A 76 6.58 3.94 -1.54
C ARG A 76 5.58 4.22 -2.62
N TYR A 77 4.68 5.15 -2.33
CA TYR A 77 3.68 5.68 -3.24
C TYR A 77 4.00 7.12 -3.56
N LEU A 78 3.87 7.50 -4.81
CA LEU A 78 4.07 8.85 -5.30
C LEU A 78 2.96 9.18 -6.30
N VAL A 79 2.32 10.32 -6.10
CA VAL A 79 1.35 10.90 -7.03
C VAL A 79 1.88 12.28 -7.42
N THR A 80 2.09 12.47 -8.71
CA THR A 80 2.49 13.75 -9.29
C THR A 80 1.36 14.31 -10.17
N ASP A 81 1.54 15.50 -10.69
CA ASP A 81 0.65 16.13 -11.66
C ASP A 81 0.48 15.34 -12.98
N ARG A 82 1.45 14.48 -13.31
CA ARG A 82 1.48 13.75 -14.58
C ARG A 82 1.44 12.24 -14.48
N ARG A 83 1.84 11.69 -13.32
CA ARG A 83 1.95 10.23 -13.16
C ARG A 83 1.68 9.75 -11.75
N ILE A 84 1.26 8.50 -11.67
CA ILE A 84 1.13 7.75 -10.44
C ILE A 84 2.20 6.67 -10.43
N GLN A 85 2.96 6.56 -9.34
CA GLN A 85 4.09 5.67 -9.24
C GLN A 85 4.03 4.83 -7.96
N ILE A 86 4.26 3.53 -8.11
CA ILE A 86 4.43 2.59 -7.00
C ILE A 86 5.84 2.02 -7.09
N ARG A 87 6.62 2.19 -6.04
CA ARG A 87 7.93 1.56 -5.91
C ARG A 87 7.88 0.53 -4.80
N THR A 88 8.24 -0.71 -5.12
CA THR A 88 8.32 -1.81 -4.16
C THR A 88 9.63 -2.58 -4.33
N GLY A 89 10.11 -3.16 -3.24
CA GLY A 89 11.23 -4.10 -3.24
C GLY A 89 12.55 -3.55 -2.71
N ILE A 90 13.35 -4.43 -2.08
CA ILE A 90 14.69 -4.13 -1.54
C ILE A 90 15.75 -4.66 -2.49
N VAL A 91 15.69 -5.95 -2.78
CA VAL A 91 16.67 -6.66 -3.64
C VAL A 91 16.27 -6.52 -5.10
N THR A 92 14.99 -6.77 -5.39
CA THR A 92 14.43 -6.55 -6.73
C THR A 92 13.53 -5.31 -6.69
N ARG A 93 14.02 -4.22 -7.21
CA ARG A 93 13.24 -2.98 -7.32
C ARG A 93 12.21 -3.15 -8.43
N ARG A 94 10.94 -3.13 -8.07
CA ARG A 94 9.82 -3.04 -9.01
C ARG A 94 9.25 -1.64 -8.95
N GLU A 95 9.24 -0.99 -10.08
CA GLU A 95 8.67 0.33 -10.25
C GLU A 95 7.55 0.22 -11.29
N ARG A 96 6.36 0.62 -10.90
CA ARG A 96 5.20 0.71 -11.78
C ARG A 96 4.83 2.17 -11.87
N THR A 97 4.69 2.65 -13.08
CA THR A 97 4.31 4.04 -13.36
C THR A 97 3.18 4.04 -14.37
N THR A 98 2.15 4.84 -14.10
CA THR A 98 1.09 5.13 -15.06
C THR A 98 0.91 6.62 -15.19
N HIS A 99 0.55 7.08 -16.40
CA HIS A 99 0.19 8.48 -16.62
C HIS A 99 -1.22 8.74 -16.11
N VAL A 100 -1.43 9.93 -15.56
CA VAL A 100 -2.73 10.35 -15.03
C VAL A 100 -3.81 10.35 -16.11
N ASP A 101 -3.46 10.71 -17.33
CA ASP A 101 -4.39 10.73 -18.49
C ASP A 101 -4.99 9.36 -18.80
N ARG A 102 -4.40 8.27 -18.31
CA ARG A 102 -4.90 6.91 -18.47
C ARG A 102 -5.80 6.45 -17.33
N VAL A 103 -5.89 7.22 -16.24
CA VAL A 103 -6.75 6.89 -15.11
C VAL A 103 -8.18 7.19 -15.46
N GLN A 104 -9.04 6.17 -15.41
CA GLN A 104 -10.47 6.30 -15.70
C GLN A 104 -11.30 6.44 -14.43
N ASN A 105 -10.95 5.67 -13.39
CA ASN A 105 -11.66 5.67 -12.13
C ASN A 105 -10.69 5.58 -10.95
N VAL A 106 -11.12 6.13 -9.82
CA VAL A 106 -10.43 6.00 -8.53
C VAL A 106 -11.41 5.34 -7.55
N ASN A 107 -11.11 4.11 -7.16
CA ASN A 107 -11.95 3.35 -6.25
C ASN A 107 -11.32 3.31 -4.86
N LEU A 108 -12.09 3.70 -3.85
CA LEU A 108 -11.70 3.56 -2.45
C LEU A 108 -12.34 2.31 -1.85
N ASN A 109 -11.52 1.33 -1.51
CA ASN A 109 -11.94 0.10 -0.85
C ASN A 109 -11.54 0.14 0.63
N GLN A 110 -12.54 0.04 1.51
CA GLN A 110 -12.34 -0.01 2.96
C GLN A 110 -13.15 -1.14 3.57
N SER A 111 -12.48 -2.13 4.14
CA SER A 111 -13.14 -3.08 5.05
C SER A 111 -13.55 -2.39 6.35
N ILE A 112 -14.45 -3.02 7.11
CA ILE A 112 -14.89 -2.49 8.42
C ILE A 112 -13.71 -2.24 9.35
N ALA A 113 -12.76 -3.17 9.41
CA ALA A 113 -11.55 -3.03 10.22
C ALA A 113 -10.65 -1.87 9.75
N GLN A 114 -10.48 -1.71 8.43
CA GLN A 114 -9.72 -0.60 7.86
C GLN A 114 -10.39 0.75 8.15
N ARG A 115 -11.71 0.80 8.09
CA ARG A 115 -12.48 2.02 8.39
C ARG A 115 -12.31 2.46 9.85
N ILE A 116 -12.35 1.51 10.81
CA ILE A 116 -12.10 1.78 12.23
C ILE A 116 -10.67 2.29 12.45
N LEU A 117 -9.70 1.75 11.70
CA LEU A 117 -8.29 2.14 11.78
C LEU A 117 -7.97 3.43 11.02
N GLY A 118 -8.92 4.00 10.25
CA GLY A 118 -8.71 5.19 9.42
C GLY A 118 -7.76 4.97 8.25
N ILE A 119 -7.72 3.74 7.71
CA ILE A 119 -6.90 3.37 6.54
C ILE A 119 -7.79 2.83 5.42
N GLY A 120 -7.25 2.73 4.20
CA GLY A 120 -7.95 2.12 3.07
C GLY A 120 -7.03 1.82 1.91
N ASP A 121 -7.55 1.06 0.97
CA ASP A 121 -6.88 0.72 -0.28
C ASP A 121 -7.47 1.58 -1.40
N ILE A 122 -6.60 2.25 -2.15
CA ILE A 122 -7.00 3.08 -3.29
C ILE A 122 -6.58 2.36 -4.56
N GLU A 123 -7.55 2.07 -5.40
CA GLU A 123 -7.37 1.41 -6.67
C GLU A 123 -7.58 2.41 -7.81
N TRP A 124 -6.60 2.49 -8.68
CA TRP A 124 -6.58 3.35 -9.86
C TRP A 124 -6.82 2.50 -11.10
N ASP A 125 -7.99 2.61 -11.69
CA ASP A 125 -8.32 1.90 -12.93
C ASP A 125 -7.71 2.65 -14.11
N THR A 126 -6.92 1.94 -14.92
CA THR A 126 -6.25 2.53 -16.09
C THR A 126 -6.75 1.94 -17.39
N ALA A 127 -6.98 2.79 -18.39
CA ALA A 127 -7.40 2.35 -19.73
C ALA A 127 -6.31 1.54 -20.45
N GLY A 128 -6.71 0.44 -21.08
CA GLY A 128 -5.91 -0.20 -22.13
C GLY A 128 -4.99 -1.34 -21.72
N THR A 129 -5.22 -1.98 -20.56
CA THR A 129 -4.44 -3.17 -20.19
C THR A 129 -5.37 -4.26 -19.68
N ASP A 130 -5.65 -5.26 -20.53
CA ASP A 130 -6.35 -6.51 -20.14
C ASP A 130 -5.47 -7.45 -19.28
N ALA A 131 -4.32 -6.97 -18.81
CA ALA A 131 -3.43 -7.73 -17.97
C ALA A 131 -3.88 -7.66 -16.50
N PRO A 132 -3.78 -8.76 -15.72
CA PRO A 132 -4.12 -8.78 -14.30
C PRO A 132 -3.25 -7.83 -13.46
N ASP A 133 -2.22 -7.25 -14.07
CA ASP A 133 -1.33 -6.24 -13.48
C ASP A 133 -1.76 -4.77 -13.77
N ALA A 134 -2.91 -4.57 -14.41
CA ALA A 134 -3.38 -3.26 -14.85
C ALA A 134 -3.82 -2.35 -13.71
N ASN A 135 -4.26 -2.91 -12.60
CA ASN A 135 -4.77 -2.14 -11.48
C ASN A 135 -3.64 -1.66 -10.60
N PHE A 136 -3.51 -0.34 -10.50
CA PHE A 136 -2.61 0.32 -9.57
C PHE A 136 -3.31 0.44 -8.22
N THR A 137 -2.89 -0.37 -7.24
CA THR A 137 -3.49 -0.32 -5.90
C THR A 137 -2.48 0.18 -4.87
N PHE A 138 -2.85 1.24 -4.17
CA PHE A 138 -2.16 1.73 -2.98
C PHE A 138 -2.77 1.05 -1.77
N HIS A 139 -2.08 0.09 -1.19
CA HIS A 139 -2.56 -0.64 -0.04
C HIS A 139 -2.31 0.09 1.28
N GLY A 140 -3.34 0.15 2.12
CA GLY A 140 -3.24 0.62 3.49
C GLY A 140 -2.77 2.07 3.63
N VAL A 141 -3.34 2.96 2.85
CA VAL A 141 -3.08 4.40 2.93
C VAL A 141 -3.73 4.97 4.18
N ASP A 142 -3.00 5.76 4.96
CA ASP A 142 -3.57 6.56 6.04
C ASP A 142 -4.41 7.70 5.44
N ASP A 143 -5.60 7.92 5.98
CA ASP A 143 -6.58 8.90 5.50
C ASP A 143 -6.77 8.86 3.97
N PRO A 144 -7.28 7.75 3.43
CA PRO A 144 -7.43 7.59 1.99
C PRO A 144 -8.39 8.62 1.38
N THR A 145 -9.31 9.15 2.18
CA THR A 145 -10.25 10.19 1.74
C THR A 145 -9.54 11.50 1.46
N ALA A 146 -8.54 11.85 2.24
CA ALA A 146 -7.72 13.04 1.99
C ALA A 146 -6.92 12.92 0.70
N LEU A 147 -6.37 11.73 0.39
CA LEU A 147 -5.68 11.50 -0.87
C LEU A 147 -6.61 11.60 -2.08
N VAL A 148 -7.80 10.98 -2.03
CA VAL A 148 -8.79 11.09 -3.12
C VAL A 148 -9.18 12.53 -3.35
N ARG A 149 -9.51 13.28 -2.29
CA ARG A 149 -9.84 14.72 -2.41
C ARG A 149 -8.69 15.56 -2.97
N ALA A 150 -7.44 15.26 -2.60
CA ALA A 150 -6.28 15.96 -3.13
C ALA A 150 -6.13 15.69 -4.64
N ALA A 151 -6.30 14.43 -5.04
CA ALA A 151 -6.27 14.04 -6.45
C ALA A 151 -7.40 14.72 -7.24
N ASP A 152 -8.64 14.70 -6.75
CA ASP A 152 -9.80 15.30 -7.41
C ASP A 152 -9.64 16.81 -7.61
N ARG A 153 -9.13 17.53 -6.60
CA ARG A 153 -8.85 18.96 -6.73
C ARG A 153 -7.84 19.23 -7.84
N PHE A 154 -6.74 18.51 -7.81
CA PHE A 154 -5.65 18.72 -8.74
C PHE A 154 -6.06 18.41 -10.18
N TYR A 155 -6.74 17.29 -10.39
CA TYR A 155 -7.21 16.90 -11.72
C TYR A 155 -8.39 17.76 -12.19
N GLY A 156 -9.26 18.19 -11.28
CA GLY A 156 -10.35 19.12 -11.60
C GLY A 156 -9.86 20.50 -12.00
N GLU A 157 -8.79 21.00 -11.40
CA GLU A 157 -8.15 22.27 -11.79
C GLU A 157 -7.45 22.14 -13.14
N ALA A 158 -6.70 21.06 -13.38
CA ALA A 158 -6.03 20.82 -14.66
C ALA A 158 -7.00 20.72 -15.84
N VAL A 159 -8.15 20.08 -15.65
CA VAL A 159 -9.22 19.98 -16.66
C VAL A 159 -9.82 21.35 -16.96
N ARG A 160 -10.03 22.20 -15.94
CA ARG A 160 -10.55 23.56 -16.12
C ARG A 160 -9.56 24.46 -16.87
N GLU A 161 -8.30 24.41 -16.51
CA GLU A 161 -7.24 25.19 -17.14
C GLU A 161 -7.09 24.82 -18.63
N THR A 162 -7.20 23.52 -18.95
CA THR A 162 -7.18 23.05 -20.35
C THR A 162 -8.41 23.51 -21.12
N ALA A 163 -9.58 23.56 -20.50
CA ALA A 163 -10.81 24.02 -21.11
C ALA A 163 -10.80 25.54 -21.36
N GLU A 164 -10.22 26.32 -20.45
CA GLU A 164 -10.08 27.77 -20.59
C GLU A 164 -9.00 28.16 -21.60
N SER A 165 -7.93 27.39 -21.74
CA SER A 165 -6.85 27.62 -22.71
C SER A 165 -7.19 27.14 -24.11
N SER A 166 -8.29 26.40 -24.30
CA SER A 166 -8.76 26.00 -25.64
C SER A 166 -9.37 27.20 -26.35
N PRO A 167 -8.81 27.65 -27.50
CA PRO A 167 -9.39 28.78 -28.25
C PRO A 167 -10.82 28.43 -28.61
N SER A 168 -11.76 29.36 -28.30
CA SER A 168 -13.14 29.25 -28.72
C SER A 168 -13.19 28.96 -30.22
N ALA A 169 -13.80 27.81 -30.58
CA ALA A 169 -13.99 27.49 -32.00
C ALA A 169 -14.65 28.67 -32.71
N PRO A 170 -14.16 29.06 -33.88
CA PRO A 170 -14.80 30.14 -34.64
C PRO A 170 -16.25 29.79 -34.96
N PRO A 171 -17.17 30.75 -34.96
CA PRO A 171 -18.55 30.46 -35.31
C PRO A 171 -18.61 29.88 -36.72
N VAL A 172 -19.25 28.73 -36.82
CA VAL A 172 -19.50 28.05 -38.09
C VAL A 172 -20.45 28.93 -38.90
N PRO A 173 -20.15 29.23 -40.18
CA PRO A 173 -20.97 30.09 -41.05
C PRO A 173 -22.32 29.48 -41.40
#